data_22dac4f0f6ea5e1c31f7d0f09cb40d10
#
_entry.id   22dac4f0f6ea5e1c31f7d0f09cb40d10
#
_cell.length_a   1.000
_cell.length_b   1.000
_cell.length_c   1.000
_cell.angle_alpha   90.00
_cell.angle_beta   90.00
_cell.angle_gamma   90.00
#
_symmetry.space_group_name_H-M   'P 1'
#
loop_
_entity.id
_entity.type
_entity.pdbx_description
1 polymer ?
#
loop_
_entity_poly.entity_id
_entity_poly.type
_entity_poly.pdbx_seq_one_letter_code
_entity_poly.pdbx_strand_id
1 'polypeptide(L)'
;SIVSAAWSVAVFEIFAIIGTIFAGWATDKIFKSKAHHMCLVCMVMASLFMIIFVAFPQMPPVLSVLVLAMGGFFIYGPQALIGIAAANQATKEGSATANGVAGVFGYVGSFFSALGVGMLADAYGWNTVFYVIVAVGALGAIAFATMWKAPRDGYERAKQIKYEE
;
A
#
# COMPACT_ATOMS: atom_id res chain seq x y z
N SER A 1 -25.01 6.96 12.36
CA SER A 1 -24.65 7.47 13.70
C SER A 1 -23.13 7.44 13.88
N ILE A 2 -22.60 8.22 14.84
CA ILE A 2 -21.15 8.21 15.17
C ILE A 2 -20.69 6.80 15.56
N VAL A 3 -21.53 6.05 16.25
CA VAL A 3 -21.25 4.66 16.65
C VAL A 3 -21.07 3.74 15.43
N SER A 4 -21.93 3.85 14.42
CA SER A 4 -21.78 3.04 13.19
C SER A 4 -20.54 3.40 12.39
N ALA A 5 -20.14 4.67 12.36
CA ALA A 5 -18.90 5.10 11.74
C ALA A 5 -17.68 4.53 12.48
N ALA A 6 -17.67 4.59 13.80
CA ALA A 6 -16.60 4.02 14.63
C ALA A 6 -16.45 2.50 14.42
N TRP A 7 -17.56 1.76 14.34
CA TRP A 7 -17.53 0.33 14.01
C TRP A 7 -16.96 0.05 12.62
N SER A 8 -17.29 0.87 11.62
CA SER A 8 -16.73 0.71 10.26
C SER A 8 -15.22 0.90 10.25
N VAL A 9 -14.71 1.90 10.99
CA VAL A 9 -13.27 2.12 11.14
C VAL A 9 -12.61 0.95 11.88
N ALA A 10 -13.22 0.46 12.97
CA ALA A 10 -12.67 -0.68 13.72
C ALA A 10 -12.56 -1.94 12.85
N VAL A 11 -13.58 -2.25 12.05
CA VAL A 11 -13.54 -3.37 11.11
C VAL A 11 -12.44 -3.17 10.07
N PHE A 12 -12.31 -1.97 9.49
CA PHE A 12 -11.26 -1.62 8.56
C PHE A 12 -9.87 -1.88 9.15
N GLU A 13 -9.60 -1.41 10.38
CA GLU A 13 -8.30 -1.59 11.04
C GLU A 13 -7.99 -3.05 11.39
N ILE A 14 -9.00 -3.84 11.81
CA ILE A 14 -8.81 -5.28 12.05
C ILE A 14 -8.38 -5.99 10.76
N PHE A 15 -9.07 -5.72 9.64
CA PHE A 15 -8.71 -6.29 8.35
C PHE A 15 -7.33 -5.83 7.88
N ALA A 16 -6.96 -4.58 8.14
CA ALA A 16 -5.66 -4.01 7.83
C ALA A 16 -4.53 -4.73 8.58
N ILE A 17 -4.71 -5.03 9.86
CA ILE A 17 -3.74 -5.81 10.66
C ILE A 17 -3.57 -7.22 10.07
N ILE A 18 -4.67 -7.90 9.79
CA ILE A 18 -4.65 -9.25 9.17
C ILE A 18 -3.97 -9.18 7.80
N GLY A 19 -4.28 -8.15 6.99
CA GLY A 19 -3.67 -7.90 5.69
C GLY A 19 -2.17 -7.71 5.75
N THR A 20 -1.67 -7.00 6.75
CA THR A 20 -0.23 -6.80 6.98
C THR A 20 0.48 -8.13 7.25
N ILE A 21 -0.09 -8.97 8.13
CA ILE A 21 0.46 -10.30 8.43
C ILE A 21 0.44 -11.19 7.20
N PHE A 22 -0.69 -11.19 6.47
CA PHE A 22 -0.83 -11.93 5.22
C PHE A 22 0.18 -11.48 4.16
N ALA A 23 0.37 -10.17 3.99
CA ALA A 23 1.32 -9.63 3.02
C ALA A 23 2.76 -10.05 3.33
N GLY A 24 3.17 -10.04 4.60
CA GLY A 24 4.47 -10.54 5.03
C GLY A 24 4.64 -12.04 4.72
N TRP A 25 3.68 -12.86 5.14
CA TRP A 25 3.69 -14.29 4.87
C TRP A 25 3.71 -14.60 3.36
N ALA A 26 2.87 -13.95 2.57
CA ALA A 26 2.80 -14.14 1.12
C ALA A 26 4.10 -13.69 0.42
N THR A 27 4.71 -12.61 0.88
CA THR A 27 6.02 -12.16 0.39
C THR A 27 7.06 -13.24 0.53
N ASP A 28 7.14 -13.88 1.68
CA ASP A 28 8.18 -14.89 1.95
C ASP A 28 7.87 -16.23 1.27
N LYS A 29 6.64 -16.71 1.33
CA LYS A 29 6.27 -18.04 0.83
C LYS A 29 5.96 -18.08 -0.66
N ILE A 30 5.28 -17.06 -1.19
CA ILE A 30 4.82 -17.04 -2.59
C ILE A 30 5.83 -16.32 -3.48
N PHE A 31 6.28 -15.13 -3.05
CA PHE A 31 7.15 -14.27 -3.87
C PHE A 31 8.64 -14.39 -3.55
N LYS A 32 9.05 -15.40 -2.77
CA LYS A 32 10.47 -15.69 -2.45
C LYS A 32 11.19 -14.45 -1.91
N SER A 33 10.56 -13.75 -0.97
CA SER A 33 11.01 -12.51 -0.33
C SER A 33 11.18 -11.30 -1.28
N LYS A 34 10.53 -11.32 -2.45
CA LYS A 34 10.46 -10.16 -3.36
C LYS A 34 9.28 -9.27 -2.98
N ALA A 35 9.49 -8.37 -2.03
CA ALA A 35 8.44 -7.50 -1.47
C ALA A 35 7.73 -6.64 -2.53
N HIS A 36 8.45 -6.18 -3.57
CA HIS A 36 7.89 -5.37 -4.65
C HIS A 36 6.80 -6.09 -5.45
N HIS A 37 6.88 -7.43 -5.62
CA HIS A 37 5.82 -8.21 -6.26
C HIS A 37 4.54 -8.22 -5.42
N MET A 38 4.66 -8.43 -4.11
CA MET A 38 3.51 -8.39 -3.21
C MET A 38 2.90 -6.99 -3.12
N CYS A 39 3.75 -5.94 -3.09
CA CYS A 39 3.28 -4.55 -3.13
C CYS A 39 2.47 -4.26 -4.39
N LEU A 40 2.91 -4.74 -5.56
CA LEU A 40 2.15 -4.60 -6.81
C LEU A 40 0.77 -5.25 -6.70
N VAL A 41 0.71 -6.51 -6.26
CA VAL A 41 -0.57 -7.24 -6.09
C VAL A 41 -1.48 -6.48 -5.12
N CYS A 42 -0.95 -6.06 -3.99
CA CYS A 42 -1.71 -5.32 -2.99
C CYS A 42 -2.26 -3.98 -3.53
N MET A 43 -1.45 -3.21 -4.27
CA MET A 43 -1.89 -1.93 -4.85
C MET A 43 -2.98 -2.12 -5.90
N VAL A 44 -2.86 -3.14 -6.76
CA VAL A 44 -3.90 -3.48 -7.74
C VAL A 44 -5.20 -3.88 -7.05
N MET A 45 -5.12 -4.76 -6.05
CA MET A 45 -6.30 -5.23 -5.32
C MET A 45 -6.95 -4.10 -4.50
N ALA A 46 -6.17 -3.28 -3.83
CA ALA A 46 -6.69 -2.11 -3.10
C ALA A 46 -7.41 -1.14 -4.04
N SER A 47 -6.82 -0.83 -5.21
CA SER A 47 -7.44 0.02 -6.22
C SER A 47 -8.74 -0.60 -6.76
N LEU A 48 -8.76 -1.92 -7.00
CA LEU A 48 -9.95 -2.63 -7.44
C LEU A 48 -11.10 -2.54 -6.43
N PHE A 49 -10.83 -2.79 -5.14
CA PHE A 49 -11.85 -2.67 -4.10
C PHE A 49 -12.35 -1.23 -3.95
N MET A 50 -11.48 -0.24 -4.12
CA MET A 50 -11.88 1.17 -4.12
C MET A 50 -12.75 1.51 -5.33
N ILE A 51 -12.43 1.00 -6.53
CA ILE A 51 -13.26 1.15 -7.73
C ILE A 51 -14.65 0.53 -7.50
N ILE A 52 -14.71 -0.69 -6.93
CA ILE A 52 -15.99 -1.34 -6.62
C ILE A 52 -16.80 -0.48 -5.65
N PHE A 53 -16.16 0.07 -4.61
CA PHE A 53 -16.83 0.93 -3.65
C PHE A 53 -17.46 2.17 -4.30
N VAL A 54 -16.73 2.82 -5.21
CA VAL A 54 -17.20 4.04 -5.91
C VAL A 54 -18.25 3.72 -6.97
N ALA A 55 -18.09 2.59 -7.68
CA ALA A 55 -19.01 2.21 -8.77
C ALA A 55 -20.41 1.79 -8.28
N PHE A 56 -20.51 1.32 -7.05
CA PHE A 56 -21.78 0.83 -6.49
C PHE A 56 -22.19 1.59 -5.22
N PRO A 57 -22.55 2.87 -5.30
CA PRO A 57 -22.85 3.72 -4.13
C PRO A 57 -24.11 3.27 -3.36
N GLN A 58 -24.94 2.43 -3.97
CA GLN A 58 -26.18 1.91 -3.36
C GLN A 58 -26.04 0.53 -2.69
N MET A 59 -24.79 0.09 -2.42
CA MET A 59 -24.56 -1.16 -1.69
C MET A 59 -25.19 -1.13 -0.30
N PRO A 60 -25.69 -2.28 0.20
CA PRO A 60 -26.06 -2.40 1.61
C PRO A 60 -24.90 -1.99 2.52
N PRO A 61 -25.18 -1.32 3.66
CA PRO A 61 -24.12 -0.81 4.55
C PRO A 61 -23.08 -1.85 4.97
N VAL A 62 -23.51 -3.07 5.23
CA VAL A 62 -22.62 -4.18 5.60
C VAL A 62 -21.64 -4.51 4.46
N LEU A 63 -22.13 -4.56 3.23
CA LEU A 63 -21.30 -4.86 2.06
C LEU A 63 -20.32 -3.71 1.79
N SER A 64 -20.75 -2.46 1.94
CA SER A 64 -19.86 -1.29 1.82
C SER A 64 -18.71 -1.33 2.81
N VAL A 65 -18.99 -1.68 4.06
CA VAL A 65 -17.97 -1.83 5.11
C VAL A 65 -17.01 -2.97 4.78
N LEU A 66 -17.50 -4.10 4.28
CA LEU A 66 -16.65 -5.23 3.89
C LEU A 66 -15.75 -4.91 2.69
N VAL A 67 -16.28 -4.21 1.69
CA VAL A 67 -15.49 -3.77 0.51
C VAL A 67 -14.38 -2.79 0.95
N LEU A 68 -14.69 -1.83 1.82
CA LEU A 68 -13.70 -0.93 2.40
C LEU A 68 -12.67 -1.68 3.26
N ALA A 69 -13.10 -2.62 4.08
CA ALA A 69 -12.23 -3.43 4.92
C ALA A 69 -11.24 -4.27 4.07
N MET A 70 -11.70 -4.82 2.94
CA MET A 70 -10.83 -5.49 1.97
C MET A 70 -9.86 -4.52 1.31
N GLY A 71 -10.27 -3.30 1.02
CA GLY A 71 -9.36 -2.23 0.61
C GLY A 71 -8.26 -1.98 1.65
N GLY A 72 -8.63 -1.86 2.93
CA GLY A 72 -7.70 -1.74 4.06
C GLY A 72 -6.74 -2.92 4.17
N PHE A 73 -7.26 -4.15 4.06
CA PHE A 73 -6.45 -5.38 4.05
C PHE A 73 -5.30 -5.31 3.05
N PHE A 74 -5.54 -4.82 1.83
CA PHE A 74 -4.50 -4.74 0.80
C PHE A 74 -3.64 -3.48 0.88
N ILE A 75 -4.14 -2.36 1.40
CA ILE A 75 -3.36 -1.11 1.42
C ILE A 75 -2.27 -1.11 2.50
N TYR A 76 -2.49 -1.79 3.63
CA TYR A 76 -1.53 -1.88 4.72
C TYR A 76 -0.37 -2.85 4.43
N GLY A 77 -0.54 -3.77 3.48
CA GLY A 77 0.55 -4.64 3.01
C GLY A 77 1.75 -3.85 2.48
N PRO A 78 1.59 -3.02 1.44
CA PRO A 78 2.66 -2.16 0.94
C PRO A 78 3.24 -1.22 1.99
N GLN A 79 2.41 -0.65 2.87
CA GLN A 79 2.86 0.25 3.93
C GLN A 79 3.91 -0.41 4.84
N ALA A 80 3.69 -1.65 5.23
CA ALA A 80 4.65 -2.41 6.04
C ALA A 80 5.86 -2.88 5.22
N LEU A 81 5.63 -3.37 3.99
CA LEU A 81 6.65 -4.00 3.16
C LEU A 81 7.64 -3.01 2.56
N ILE A 82 7.26 -1.75 2.30
CA ILE A 82 8.15 -0.73 1.72
C ILE A 82 9.37 -0.48 2.61
N GLY A 83 9.16 -0.32 3.91
CA GLY A 83 10.25 -0.11 4.86
C GLY A 83 11.20 -1.32 4.93
N ILE A 84 10.64 -2.52 4.95
CA ILE A 84 11.42 -3.77 4.94
C ILE A 84 12.20 -3.92 3.64
N ALA A 85 11.55 -3.64 2.50
CA ALA A 85 12.20 -3.69 1.19
C ALA A 85 13.35 -2.69 1.08
N ALA A 86 13.16 -1.45 1.54
CA ALA A 86 14.20 -0.43 1.56
C ALA A 86 15.41 -0.86 2.41
N ALA A 87 15.15 -1.40 3.60
CA ALA A 87 16.19 -1.92 4.48
C ALA A 87 16.96 -3.10 3.83
N ASN A 88 16.27 -4.02 3.18
CA ASN A 88 16.87 -5.18 2.54
C ASN A 88 17.72 -4.79 1.31
N GLN A 89 17.31 -3.78 0.55
CA GLN A 89 18.06 -3.30 -0.62
C GLN A 89 19.37 -2.58 -0.27
N ALA A 90 19.47 -2.02 0.91
CA ALA A 90 20.61 -1.21 1.34
C ALA A 90 21.75 -1.98 2.01
N THR A 91 21.67 -3.30 2.13
CA THR A 91 22.60 -4.13 2.92
C THR A 91 22.57 -3.82 4.44
N LYS A 92 23.39 -4.55 5.22
CA LYS A 92 23.36 -4.46 6.68
C LYS A 92 23.75 -3.07 7.22
N GLU A 93 24.72 -2.42 6.60
CA GLU A 93 25.31 -1.16 7.08
C GLU A 93 24.39 0.03 6.80
N GLY A 94 23.66 0.01 5.68
CA GLY A 94 22.77 1.11 5.26
C GLY A 94 21.30 0.91 5.58
N SER A 95 20.89 -0.24 6.15
CA SER A 95 19.49 -0.63 6.29
C SER A 95 18.65 0.35 7.12
N ALA A 96 19.20 0.83 8.23
CA ALA A 96 18.52 1.82 9.08
C ALA A 96 18.33 3.15 8.36
N THR A 97 19.35 3.62 7.65
CA THR A 97 19.31 4.87 6.87
C THR A 97 18.30 4.76 5.73
N ALA A 98 18.30 3.67 4.98
CA ALA A 98 17.36 3.45 3.88
C ALA A 98 15.91 3.40 4.37
N ASN A 99 15.65 2.72 5.48
CA ASN A 99 14.32 2.70 6.09
C ASN A 99 13.92 4.10 6.61
N GLY A 100 14.84 4.83 7.21
CA GLY A 100 14.63 6.21 7.67
C GLY A 100 14.27 7.16 6.51
N VAL A 101 14.99 7.08 5.39
CA VAL A 101 14.70 7.87 4.18
C VAL A 101 13.30 7.52 3.63
N ALA A 102 12.98 6.23 3.52
CA ALA A 102 11.65 5.80 3.09
C ALA A 102 10.55 6.34 4.03
N GLY A 103 10.81 6.34 5.35
CA GLY A 103 9.91 6.91 6.36
C GLY A 103 9.68 8.40 6.18
N VAL A 104 10.74 9.19 5.94
CA VAL A 104 10.61 10.63 5.70
C VAL A 104 9.69 10.92 4.50
N PHE A 105 9.91 10.24 3.37
CA PHE A 105 9.03 10.39 2.21
C PHE A 105 7.59 9.96 2.51
N GLY A 106 7.40 8.89 3.30
CA GLY A 106 6.09 8.44 3.76
C GLY A 106 5.36 9.51 4.58
N TYR A 107 6.04 10.14 5.54
CA TYR A 107 5.45 11.21 6.36
C TYR A 107 5.16 12.48 5.56
N VAL A 108 6.06 12.87 4.66
CA VAL A 108 5.82 14.00 3.74
C VAL A 108 4.59 13.72 2.86
N GLY A 109 4.49 12.51 2.30
CA GLY A 109 3.31 12.08 1.54
C GLY A 109 2.03 12.11 2.37
N SER A 110 2.07 11.64 3.61
CA SER A 110 0.92 11.66 4.52
C SER A 110 0.45 13.08 4.85
N PHE A 111 1.39 14.01 5.05
CA PHE A 111 1.08 15.42 5.29
C PHE A 111 0.34 16.04 4.11
N PHE A 112 0.87 15.90 2.89
CA PHE A 112 0.23 16.43 1.69
C PHE A 112 -1.10 15.72 1.37
N SER A 113 -1.19 14.41 1.64
CA SER A 113 -2.43 13.66 1.49
C SER A 113 -3.51 14.17 2.43
N ALA A 114 -3.21 14.39 3.70
CA ALA A 114 -4.18 14.88 4.69
C ALA A 114 -4.74 16.26 4.30
N LEU A 115 -3.87 17.18 3.90
CA LEU A 115 -4.29 18.52 3.43
C LEU A 115 -5.07 18.41 2.11
N GLY A 116 -4.54 17.67 1.13
CA GLY A 116 -5.13 17.54 -0.20
C GLY A 116 -6.50 16.88 -0.16
N VAL A 117 -6.68 15.83 0.61
CA VAL A 117 -7.98 15.14 0.79
C VAL A 117 -9.02 16.09 1.39
N GLY A 118 -8.66 16.85 2.44
CA GLY A 118 -9.57 17.82 3.05
C GLY A 118 -10.02 18.88 2.03
N MET A 119 -9.07 19.53 1.37
CA MET A 119 -9.36 20.55 0.36
C MET A 119 -10.18 20.04 -0.82
N LEU A 120 -9.90 18.84 -1.30
CA LEU A 120 -10.66 18.21 -2.39
C LEU A 120 -12.08 17.84 -1.95
N ALA A 121 -12.24 17.32 -0.73
CA ALA A 121 -13.56 16.98 -0.19
C ALA A 121 -14.44 18.21 -0.04
N ASP A 122 -13.88 19.32 0.44
CA ASP A 122 -14.61 20.59 0.62
C ASP A 122 -14.96 21.26 -0.73
N ALA A 123 -14.04 21.22 -1.71
CA ALA A 123 -14.25 21.89 -2.99
C ALA A 123 -15.09 21.08 -3.99
N TYR A 124 -14.90 19.74 -4.04
CA TYR A 124 -15.44 18.89 -5.10
C TYR A 124 -16.23 17.68 -4.57
N GLY A 125 -16.33 17.52 -3.27
CA GLY A 125 -17.03 16.41 -2.63
C GLY A 125 -16.25 15.09 -2.57
N TRP A 126 -16.74 14.17 -1.74
CA TRP A 126 -16.08 12.89 -1.44
C TRP A 126 -15.89 11.97 -2.65
N ASN A 127 -16.79 12.01 -3.64
CA ASN A 127 -16.66 11.19 -4.84
C ASN A 127 -15.36 11.49 -5.59
N THR A 128 -15.02 12.78 -5.71
CA THR A 128 -13.76 13.22 -6.33
C THR A 128 -12.54 12.70 -5.57
N VAL A 129 -12.59 12.74 -4.24
CA VAL A 129 -11.52 12.21 -3.39
C VAL A 129 -11.28 10.73 -3.68
N PHE A 130 -12.34 9.92 -3.77
CA PHE A 130 -12.21 8.49 -4.05
C PHE A 130 -11.60 8.23 -5.44
N TYR A 131 -11.98 8.98 -6.47
CA TYR A 131 -11.35 8.87 -7.79
C TYR A 131 -9.86 9.22 -7.75
N VAL A 132 -9.47 10.25 -6.99
CA VAL A 132 -8.05 10.60 -6.80
C VAL A 132 -7.29 9.47 -6.08
N ILE A 133 -7.88 8.86 -5.04
CA ILE A 133 -7.29 7.71 -4.34
C ILE A 133 -7.07 6.55 -5.31
N VAL A 134 -8.05 6.22 -6.16
CA VAL A 134 -7.91 5.18 -7.20
C VAL A 134 -6.77 5.53 -8.17
N ALA A 135 -6.69 6.77 -8.64
CA ALA A 135 -5.64 7.20 -9.55
C ALA A 135 -4.24 7.09 -8.91
N VAL A 136 -4.09 7.53 -7.66
CA VAL A 136 -2.83 7.39 -6.90
C VAL A 136 -2.48 5.91 -6.67
N GLY A 137 -3.47 5.07 -6.35
CA GLY A 137 -3.29 3.63 -6.23
C GLY A 137 -2.80 2.99 -7.54
N ALA A 138 -3.37 3.38 -8.67
CA ALA A 138 -2.93 2.92 -9.98
C ALA A 138 -1.49 3.37 -10.31
N LEU A 139 -1.14 4.62 -10.00
CA LEU A 139 0.24 5.12 -10.14
C LEU A 139 1.21 4.34 -9.27
N GLY A 140 0.83 4.01 -8.04
CA GLY A 140 1.61 3.16 -7.15
C GLY A 140 1.80 1.75 -7.72
N ALA A 141 0.76 1.15 -8.29
CA ALA A 141 0.85 -0.14 -8.96
C ALA A 141 1.81 -0.09 -10.17
N ILE A 142 1.74 0.96 -10.99
CA ILE A 142 2.66 1.16 -12.11
C ILE A 142 4.11 1.28 -11.60
N ALA A 143 4.34 2.06 -10.55
CA ALA A 143 5.68 2.21 -9.96
C ALA A 143 6.26 0.85 -9.50
N PHE A 144 5.47 0.00 -8.84
CA PHE A 144 5.91 -1.35 -8.47
C PHE A 144 6.07 -2.28 -9.68
N ALA A 145 5.26 -2.11 -10.72
CA ALA A 145 5.40 -2.88 -11.97
C ALA A 145 6.73 -2.59 -12.68
N THR A 146 7.24 -1.36 -12.66
CA THR A 146 8.56 -1.04 -13.21
C THR A 146 9.69 -1.76 -12.47
N MET A 147 9.49 -2.08 -11.20
CA MET A 147 10.45 -2.79 -10.35
C MET A 147 10.34 -4.32 -10.45
N TRP A 148 9.53 -4.86 -11.37
CA TRP A 148 9.28 -6.31 -11.47
C TRP A 148 10.56 -7.16 -11.59
N LYS A 149 11.57 -6.66 -12.30
CA LYS A 149 12.85 -7.33 -12.50
C LYS A 149 13.90 -7.00 -11.43
N ALA A 150 13.55 -6.18 -10.43
CA ALA A 150 14.49 -5.79 -9.38
C ALA A 150 14.95 -7.00 -8.56
N PRO A 151 16.23 -7.05 -8.15
CA PRO A 151 16.76 -8.11 -7.30
C PRO A 151 16.05 -8.11 -5.93
N ARG A 152 16.08 -9.25 -5.25
CA ARG A 152 15.43 -9.43 -3.95
C ARG A 152 16.02 -8.54 -2.86
N ASP A 153 17.34 -8.42 -2.84
CA ASP A 153 18.09 -7.69 -1.83
C ASP A 153 19.39 -7.08 -2.39
N GLY A 154 20.03 -6.23 -1.60
CA GLY A 154 21.27 -5.56 -1.98
C GLY A 154 22.46 -6.50 -2.18
N TYR A 155 22.47 -7.67 -1.52
CA TYR A 155 23.52 -8.67 -1.69
C TYR A 155 23.40 -9.41 -3.02
N GLU A 156 22.18 -9.71 -3.46
CA GLU A 156 21.92 -10.30 -4.77
C GLU A 156 22.33 -9.31 -5.88
N ARG A 157 22.04 -8.02 -5.70
CA ARG A 157 22.47 -6.96 -6.59
C ARG A 157 23.99 -6.83 -6.67
N ALA A 158 24.68 -6.84 -5.54
CA ALA A 158 26.14 -6.77 -5.51
C ALA A 158 26.83 -7.96 -6.21
N LYS A 159 26.22 -9.16 -6.11
CA LYS A 159 26.69 -10.32 -6.86
C LYS A 159 26.54 -10.14 -8.37
N GLN A 160 25.40 -9.63 -8.84
CA GLN A 160 25.16 -9.40 -10.27
C GLN A 160 26.20 -8.46 -10.87
N ILE A 161 26.50 -7.34 -10.21
CA ILE A 161 27.51 -6.37 -10.64
C ILE A 161 28.88 -7.04 -10.80
N LYS A 162 29.28 -7.90 -9.85
CA LYS A 162 30.58 -8.59 -9.86
C LYS A 162 30.72 -9.63 -10.99
N TYR A 163 29.62 -10.10 -11.56
CA TYR A 163 29.67 -11.03 -12.72
C TYR A 163 29.64 -10.30 -14.07
N GLU A 164 29.34 -9.01 -14.10
CA GLU A 164 29.31 -8.17 -15.30
C GLU A 164 30.67 -7.46 -15.55
N GLU A 165 31.57 -7.40 -14.54
CA GLU A 165 32.95 -6.95 -14.63
C GLU A 165 33.90 -8.10 -15.04
#